data_a8d5d5854e46b05fc38353347769d883
#
_entry.id   a8d5d5854e46b05fc38353347769d883
#
_cell.length_a   1.000
_cell.length_b   1.000
_cell.length_c   1.000
_cell.angle_alpha   90.00
_cell.angle_beta   90.00
_cell.angle_gamma   90.00
#
_symmetry.space_group_name_H-M   'P 1'
#
loop_
_entity.id
_entity.type
_entity.pdbx_description
1 polymer ?
#
loop_
_entity_poly.entity_id
_entity_poly.type
_entity_poly.pdbx_seq_one_letter_code
_entity_poly.pdbx_strand_id
1 'polypeptide(L)'
;YAGNVDPLKYQKGVPAPVNNSSDEMMTIKFRYKEPQSDKSMLKAVAIKDNPKALSATSDDFRFAAAVAEFGMLLRGSEFKQGATFEQAITLANGAKANEEGYRSEFVRLAQSARSLAKKELAANK
;
A
#
# COMPACT_ATOMS: atom_id res chain seq x y z
N TYR A 1 -6.15 15.13 -20.60
CA TYR A 1 -6.38 13.81 -21.20
C TYR A 1 -7.32 13.04 -20.27
N ALA A 2 -8.63 13.12 -20.51
CA ALA A 2 -9.58 12.17 -19.94
C ALA A 2 -9.42 10.87 -20.72
N GLY A 3 -8.50 10.02 -20.28
CA GLY A 3 -8.38 8.67 -20.82
C GLY A 3 -9.69 7.92 -20.59
N ASN A 4 -10.05 7.06 -21.53
CA ASN A 4 -11.20 6.19 -21.44
C ASN A 4 -11.16 5.43 -20.11
N VAL A 5 -11.94 5.88 -19.11
CA VAL A 5 -12.01 5.22 -17.80
C VAL A 5 -12.81 3.93 -18.00
N ASP A 6 -12.22 2.80 -17.65
CA ASP A 6 -12.93 1.52 -17.65
C ASP A 6 -14.25 1.64 -16.87
N PRO A 7 -15.38 1.14 -17.39
CA PRO A 7 -16.64 1.19 -16.66
C PRO A 7 -16.49 0.46 -15.32
N LEU A 8 -17.04 1.07 -14.26
CA LEU A 8 -16.97 0.51 -12.93
C LEU A 8 -17.74 -0.81 -12.87
N LYS A 9 -17.08 -1.88 -12.44
CA LYS A 9 -17.66 -3.23 -12.41
C LYS A 9 -18.89 -3.32 -11.50
N TYR A 10 -18.92 -2.55 -10.43
CA TYR A 10 -19.94 -2.62 -9.37
C TYR A 10 -20.87 -1.39 -9.30
N GLN A 11 -20.64 -0.38 -10.13
CA GLN A 11 -21.48 0.80 -10.22
C GLN A 11 -22.05 0.89 -11.64
N LYS A 12 -23.34 0.61 -11.77
CA LYS A 12 -24.12 0.99 -12.96
C LYS A 12 -24.84 2.29 -12.61
N GLY A 13 -24.91 3.24 -13.54
CA GLY A 13 -25.51 4.57 -13.36
C GLY A 13 -26.99 4.62 -12.99
N VAL A 14 -27.59 3.48 -12.62
CA VAL A 14 -28.90 3.32 -11.97
C VAL A 14 -28.69 2.33 -10.85
N PRO A 15 -29.15 2.56 -9.61
CA PRO A 15 -29.05 1.57 -8.55
C PRO A 15 -29.94 0.38 -8.92
N ALA A 16 -29.36 -0.61 -9.58
CA ALA A 16 -29.96 -1.94 -9.60
C ALA A 16 -29.87 -2.49 -8.16
N PRO A 17 -30.88 -3.23 -7.66
CA PRO A 17 -30.77 -3.88 -6.38
C PRO A 17 -29.50 -4.74 -6.43
N VAL A 18 -28.55 -4.42 -5.55
CA VAL A 18 -27.28 -5.16 -5.44
C VAL A 18 -27.66 -6.55 -4.94
N ASN A 19 -27.71 -7.51 -5.84
CA ASN A 19 -27.73 -8.90 -5.45
C ASN A 19 -26.35 -9.19 -4.82
N ASN A 20 -26.25 -9.03 -3.51
CA ASN A 20 -25.06 -9.22 -2.67
C ASN A 20 -24.69 -10.72 -2.56
N SER A 21 -24.73 -11.47 -3.64
CA SER A 21 -24.29 -12.86 -3.66
C SER A 21 -22.79 -13.00 -3.99
N SER A 22 -22.10 -11.90 -4.26
CA SER A 22 -20.66 -11.90 -4.53
C SER A 22 -19.90 -11.51 -3.27
N ASP A 23 -18.98 -12.35 -2.85
CA ASP A 23 -18.00 -12.07 -1.78
C ASP A 23 -16.84 -11.15 -2.25
N GLU A 24 -16.94 -10.59 -3.45
CA GLU A 24 -15.95 -9.67 -4.01
C GLU A 24 -16.14 -8.26 -3.43
N MET A 25 -15.11 -7.72 -2.77
CA MET A 25 -15.06 -6.34 -2.28
C MET A 25 -14.66 -5.34 -3.35
N MET A 26 -13.64 -5.69 -4.14
CA MET A 26 -13.09 -4.82 -5.18
C MET A 26 -12.37 -5.63 -6.25
N THR A 27 -12.13 -5.01 -7.39
CA THR A 27 -11.24 -5.56 -8.41
C THR A 27 -10.07 -4.61 -8.62
N ILE A 28 -8.85 -5.10 -8.46
CA ILE A 28 -7.63 -4.39 -8.79
C ILE A 28 -7.25 -4.73 -10.22
N LYS A 29 -7.14 -3.71 -11.07
CA LYS A 29 -6.66 -3.86 -12.45
C LYS A 29 -5.35 -3.09 -12.58
N PHE A 30 -4.33 -3.71 -13.15
CA PHE A 30 -3.08 -3.03 -13.47
C PHE A 30 -2.57 -3.46 -14.84
N ARG A 31 -1.95 -2.50 -15.51
CA ARG A 31 -1.31 -2.71 -16.81
C ARG A 31 0.20 -2.61 -16.64
N TYR A 32 0.90 -3.49 -17.31
CA TYR A 32 2.35 -3.49 -17.34
C TYR A 32 2.87 -3.86 -18.72
N LYS A 33 4.11 -3.58 -18.98
CA LYS A 33 4.85 -4.03 -20.17
C LYS A 33 6.02 -4.86 -19.71
N GLU A 34 6.27 -5.97 -20.39
CA GLU A 34 7.52 -6.69 -20.24
C GLU A 34 8.69 -5.79 -20.74
N PRO A 35 9.89 -5.91 -20.13
CA PRO A 35 11.07 -5.25 -20.68
C PRO A 35 11.22 -5.61 -22.17
N GLN A 36 11.41 -4.63 -23.03
CA GLN A 36 11.54 -4.79 -24.47
C GLN A 36 10.25 -5.17 -25.25
N SER A 37 9.08 -5.14 -24.61
CA SER A 37 7.80 -5.38 -25.28
C SER A 37 7.03 -4.08 -25.48
N ASP A 38 6.50 -3.88 -26.68
CA ASP A 38 5.59 -2.75 -26.97
C ASP A 38 4.14 -3.04 -26.58
N LYS A 39 3.83 -4.30 -26.25
CA LYS A 39 2.48 -4.73 -25.88
C LYS A 39 2.24 -4.54 -24.39
N SER A 40 1.18 -3.81 -24.06
CA SER A 40 0.68 -3.68 -22.70
C SER A 40 -0.20 -4.87 -22.33
N MET A 41 0.07 -5.49 -21.18
CA MET A 41 -0.75 -6.56 -20.61
C MET A 41 -1.60 -6.03 -19.46
N LEU A 42 -2.86 -6.45 -19.40
CA LEU A 42 -3.78 -6.15 -18.31
C LEU A 42 -3.89 -7.37 -17.40
N LYS A 43 -3.66 -7.17 -16.10
CA LYS A 43 -3.98 -8.15 -15.06
C LYS A 43 -5.08 -7.60 -14.16
N ALA A 44 -6.09 -8.43 -13.90
CA ALA A 44 -7.18 -8.11 -13.00
C ALA A 44 -7.25 -9.16 -11.89
N VAL A 45 -7.38 -8.69 -10.65
CA VAL A 45 -7.48 -9.54 -9.46
C VAL A 45 -8.70 -9.09 -8.66
N ALA A 46 -9.66 -9.98 -8.47
CA ALA A 46 -10.79 -9.77 -7.58
C ALA A 46 -10.36 -10.02 -6.13
N ILE A 47 -10.62 -9.06 -5.27
CA ILE A 47 -10.35 -9.15 -3.83
C ILE A 47 -11.66 -9.51 -3.14
N LYS A 48 -11.64 -10.61 -2.40
CA LYS A 48 -12.76 -11.10 -1.61
C LYS A 48 -12.72 -10.57 -0.19
N ASP A 49 -13.89 -10.47 0.42
CA ASP A 49 -14.02 -10.15 1.85
C ASP A 49 -13.53 -11.34 2.69
N ASN A 50 -12.26 -11.35 2.99
CA ASN A 50 -11.61 -12.35 3.83
C ASN A 50 -10.61 -11.66 4.76
N PRO A 51 -11.10 -10.94 5.78
CA PRO A 51 -10.24 -10.20 6.69
C PRO A 51 -9.31 -11.14 7.46
N LYS A 52 -8.04 -10.77 7.53
CA LYS A 52 -7.03 -11.47 8.32
C LYS A 52 -6.38 -10.49 9.28
N ALA A 53 -6.03 -10.99 10.46
CA ALA A 53 -5.16 -10.21 11.35
C ALA A 53 -3.84 -9.91 10.64
N LEU A 54 -3.29 -8.73 10.85
CA LEU A 54 -2.05 -8.29 10.21
C LEU A 54 -0.89 -9.28 10.47
N SER A 55 -0.83 -9.85 11.67
CA SER A 55 0.14 -10.88 12.04
C SER A 55 0.02 -12.19 11.26
N ALA A 56 -1.14 -12.47 10.67
CA ALA A 56 -1.41 -13.66 9.86
C ALA A 56 -1.19 -13.41 8.35
N THR A 57 -0.71 -12.22 7.96
CA THR A 57 -0.37 -11.91 6.58
C THR A 57 1.09 -12.30 6.28
N SER A 58 1.46 -12.31 5.00
CA SER A 58 2.84 -12.60 4.59
C SER A 58 3.79 -11.47 5.00
N ASP A 59 5.09 -11.79 5.12
CA ASP A 59 6.14 -10.80 5.36
C ASP A 59 6.16 -9.75 4.25
N ASP A 60 5.99 -10.15 3.00
CA ASP A 60 5.95 -9.23 1.86
C ASP A 60 4.80 -8.22 1.98
N PHE A 61 3.62 -8.69 2.38
CA PHE A 61 2.47 -7.80 2.60
C PHE A 61 2.75 -6.80 3.73
N ARG A 62 3.24 -7.28 4.87
CA ARG A 62 3.57 -6.42 6.02
C ARG A 62 4.65 -5.40 5.68
N PHE A 63 5.67 -5.84 4.93
CA PHE A 63 6.74 -4.95 4.50
C PHE A 63 6.23 -3.90 3.51
N ALA A 64 5.41 -4.28 2.52
CA ALA A 64 4.80 -3.35 1.58
C ALA A 64 3.89 -2.33 2.30
N ALA A 65 3.13 -2.75 3.31
CA ALA A 65 2.32 -1.86 4.14
C ALA A 65 3.21 -0.85 4.90
N ALA A 66 4.34 -1.30 5.48
CA ALA A 66 5.29 -0.41 6.14
C ALA A 66 5.88 0.64 5.20
N VAL A 67 6.22 0.25 3.96
CA VAL A 67 6.73 1.17 2.94
C VAL A 67 5.66 2.20 2.54
N ALA A 68 4.42 1.77 2.36
CA ALA A 68 3.31 2.67 2.05
C ALA A 68 3.05 3.67 3.19
N GLU A 69 3.02 3.20 4.44
CA GLU A 69 2.87 4.04 5.63
C GLU A 69 3.99 5.07 5.73
N PHE A 70 5.24 4.65 5.57
CA PHE A 70 6.40 5.52 5.55
C PHE A 70 6.31 6.60 4.46
N GLY A 71 5.90 6.23 3.24
CA GLY A 71 5.68 7.16 2.14
C GLY A 71 4.61 8.21 2.45
N MET A 72 3.51 7.81 3.09
CA MET A 72 2.46 8.74 3.53
C MET A 72 2.97 9.71 4.60
N LEU A 73 3.81 9.27 5.52
CA LEU A 73 4.42 10.11 6.55
C LEU A 73 5.36 11.15 5.95
N LEU A 74 6.26 10.74 5.03
CA LEU A 74 7.22 11.63 4.39
C LEU A 74 6.56 12.74 3.58
N ARG A 75 5.49 12.41 2.85
CA ARG A 75 4.77 13.39 2.03
C ARG A 75 3.73 14.20 2.83
N GLY A 76 3.61 14.00 4.13
CA GLY A 76 2.62 14.69 4.95
C GLY A 76 1.17 14.42 4.52
N SER A 77 0.87 13.21 4.02
CA SER A 77 -0.44 12.87 3.47
C SER A 77 -1.57 13.12 4.47
N GLU A 78 -2.65 13.72 4.03
CA GLU A 78 -3.89 13.87 4.79
C GLU A 78 -4.53 12.50 5.12
N PHE A 79 -4.26 11.46 4.31
CA PHE A 79 -4.78 10.12 4.49
C PHE A 79 -3.92 9.25 5.43
N LYS A 80 -2.85 9.78 6.01
CA LYS A 80 -1.98 9.04 6.95
C LYS A 80 -2.68 8.67 8.25
N GLN A 81 -3.79 9.35 8.60
CA GLN A 81 -4.54 9.15 9.84
C GLN A 81 -3.61 9.05 11.08
N GLY A 82 -3.70 7.95 11.82
CA GLY A 82 -2.88 7.66 13.00
C GLY A 82 -1.51 7.03 12.73
N ALA A 83 -1.04 6.98 11.47
CA ALA A 83 0.25 6.43 11.12
C ALA A 83 1.42 7.14 11.81
N THR A 84 2.42 6.38 12.23
CA THR A 84 3.62 6.91 12.88
C THR A 84 4.89 6.25 12.34
N PHE A 85 6.03 6.94 12.43
CA PHE A 85 7.31 6.34 12.06
C PHE A 85 7.63 5.10 12.90
N GLU A 86 7.23 5.07 14.17
CA GLU A 86 7.38 3.94 15.07
C GLU A 86 6.62 2.71 14.58
N GLN A 87 5.39 2.89 14.12
CA GLN A 87 4.57 1.80 13.56
C GLN A 87 5.20 1.25 12.27
N ALA A 88 5.55 2.11 11.32
CA ALA A 88 6.20 1.70 10.08
C ALA A 88 7.50 0.93 10.33
N ILE A 89 8.36 1.40 11.26
CA ILE A 89 9.60 0.74 11.64
C ILE A 89 9.33 -0.63 12.29
N THR A 90 8.35 -0.71 13.19
CA THR A 90 8.00 -1.96 13.88
C THR A 90 7.48 -3.00 12.88
N LEU A 91 6.60 -2.58 11.99
CA LEU A 91 6.04 -3.44 10.96
C LEU A 91 7.10 -3.97 9.99
N ALA A 92 8.00 -3.08 9.52
CA ALA A 92 9.10 -3.46 8.65
C ALA A 92 10.10 -4.40 9.33
N ASN A 93 10.43 -4.16 10.61
CA ASN A 93 11.32 -5.03 11.38
C ASN A 93 10.76 -6.45 11.55
N GLY A 94 9.45 -6.58 11.76
CA GLY A 94 8.77 -7.88 11.87
C GLY A 94 8.64 -8.62 10.54
N ALA A 95 9.03 -8.01 9.43
CA ALA A 95 8.88 -8.55 8.07
C ALA A 95 10.19 -8.56 7.27
N LYS A 96 11.35 -8.64 7.96
CA LYS A 96 12.65 -8.51 7.30
C LYS A 96 12.98 -9.66 6.35
N ALA A 97 12.49 -10.87 6.58
CA ALA A 97 12.89 -12.08 5.86
C ALA A 97 14.42 -12.21 5.67
N ASN A 98 14.90 -13.32 5.16
CA ASN A 98 16.35 -13.52 4.85
C ASN A 98 16.69 -12.95 3.46
N GLU A 99 16.50 -11.66 3.25
CA GLU A 99 16.83 -11.02 1.99
C GLU A 99 18.19 -10.30 2.04
N GLU A 100 18.70 -9.95 0.86
CA GLU A 100 20.03 -9.34 0.60
C GLU A 100 20.29 -7.97 1.27
N GLY A 101 19.61 -7.66 2.37
CA GLY A 101 19.85 -6.45 3.16
C GLY A 101 18.97 -5.26 2.81
N TYR A 102 18.22 -5.26 1.70
CA TYR A 102 17.38 -4.13 1.27
C TYR A 102 16.31 -3.74 2.31
N ARG A 103 15.66 -4.70 2.93
CA ARG A 103 14.66 -4.42 3.97
C ARG A 103 15.30 -3.86 5.24
N SER A 104 16.48 -4.31 5.58
CA SER A 104 17.27 -3.78 6.69
C SER A 104 17.74 -2.35 6.43
N GLU A 105 18.09 -2.05 5.18
CA GLU A 105 18.44 -0.69 4.75
C GLU A 105 17.24 0.26 4.84
N PHE A 106 16.06 -0.18 4.38
CA PHE A 106 14.82 0.57 4.53
C PHE A 106 14.53 0.90 6.01
N VAL A 107 14.70 -0.04 6.92
CA VAL A 107 14.49 0.19 8.36
C VAL A 107 15.46 1.27 8.88
N ARG A 108 16.73 1.23 8.48
CA ARG A 108 17.71 2.28 8.84
C ARG A 108 17.31 3.65 8.30
N LEU A 109 16.83 3.70 7.05
CA LEU A 109 16.31 4.93 6.44
C LEU A 109 15.13 5.48 7.24
N ALA A 110 14.16 4.64 7.59
CA ALA A 110 12.99 5.04 8.35
C ALA A 110 13.35 5.54 9.77
N GLN A 111 14.33 4.92 10.42
CA GLN A 111 14.85 5.38 11.72
C GLN A 111 15.54 6.75 11.61
N SER A 112 16.29 6.98 10.55
CA SER A 112 16.94 8.28 10.30
C SER A 112 15.90 9.38 10.05
N ALA A 113 14.90 9.11 9.22
CA ALA A 113 13.80 10.04 8.96
C ALA A 113 13.03 10.40 10.24
N ARG A 114 12.72 9.40 11.09
CA ARG A 114 12.09 9.64 12.40
C ARG A 114 12.93 10.59 13.27
N SER A 115 14.24 10.40 13.29
CA SER A 115 15.15 11.22 14.11
C SER A 115 15.19 12.66 13.62
N LEU A 116 15.16 12.88 12.30
CA LEU A 116 15.11 14.20 11.68
C LEU A 116 13.78 14.91 11.98
N ALA A 117 12.65 14.22 11.80
CA ALA A 117 11.33 14.76 12.09
C ALA A 117 11.18 15.19 13.56
N LYS A 118 11.75 14.43 14.51
CA LYS A 118 11.75 14.81 15.93
C LYS A 118 12.58 16.07 16.22
N LYS A 119 13.72 16.23 15.53
CA LYS A 119 14.56 17.43 15.68
C LYS A 119 13.87 18.68 15.14
N GLU A 120 13.20 18.56 13.99
CA GLU A 120 12.45 19.66 13.39
C GLU A 120 11.31 20.14 14.30
N LEU A 121 10.54 19.20 14.87
CA LEU A 121 9.48 19.52 15.83
C LEU A 121 10.01 20.16 17.12
N ALA A 122 11.21 19.85 17.55
CA ALA A 122 11.85 20.46 18.72
C ALA A 122 12.40 21.85 18.42
N ALA A 123 12.86 22.10 17.19
CA ALA A 123 13.41 23.40 16.78
C ALA A 123 12.33 24.47 16.52
N ASN A 124 11.08 24.04 16.27
CA ASN A 124 9.95 24.93 16.00
C ASN A 124 9.08 25.24 17.25
N LYS A 125 9.56 24.92 18.45
CA LYS A 125 8.97 25.27 19.74
C LYS A 125 9.77 26.36 20.44
#